data_ee223216124b68d5386197f380ea1365
#
_entry.id   ee223216124b68d5386197f380ea1365
#
_cell.length_a   1.000
_cell.length_b   1.000
_cell.length_c   1.000
_cell.angle_alpha   90.00
_cell.angle_beta   90.00
_cell.angle_gamma   90.00
#
_symmetry.space_group_name_H-M   'P 1'
#
loop_
_entity.id
_entity.type
_entity.pdbx_description
1 polymer ?
#
loop_
_entity_poly.entity_id
_entity_poly.type
_entity_poly.pdbx_seq_one_letter_code
_entity_poly.pdbx_strand_id
1 'polypeptide(L)'
;VTDSPVFDQPYNALPGVDQDLFVRSNIPAWACVSDLAATGTGVAIGTRVFLRKGDVITNLSFVSGNTAAGTPTNWWHALYDPDGVLLAQTADQLTAAWAANTAKKLALATPVTISKDGWYIVATAMTATTVQTLIGNAPIVTASGAVHTGSLPLGFTFGSAVAGVAPATTGTRTAVAKCPLAIVS
;
A
#
# COMPACT_ATOMS: atom_id res chain seq x y z
N VAL A 1 -16.06 -12.34 30.69
CA VAL A 1 -14.96 -11.36 30.46
C VAL A 1 -15.52 -10.34 29.52
N THR A 2 -15.88 -9.17 30.05
CA THR A 2 -16.37 -8.05 29.23
C THR A 2 -15.14 -7.46 28.52
N ASP A 3 -15.05 -7.66 27.22
CA ASP A 3 -14.07 -6.94 26.39
C ASP A 3 -14.26 -5.44 26.61
N SER A 4 -13.19 -4.79 27.05
CA SER A 4 -13.20 -3.35 27.22
C SER A 4 -13.20 -2.70 25.84
N PRO A 5 -14.23 -1.97 25.45
CA PRO A 5 -14.32 -1.38 24.11
C PRO A 5 -13.23 -0.35 23.82
N VAL A 6 -12.44 0.01 24.83
CA VAL A 6 -11.38 1.03 24.70
C VAL A 6 -10.13 0.52 23.93
N PHE A 7 -9.93 -0.79 23.86
CA PHE A 7 -8.74 -1.37 23.20
C PHE A 7 -9.01 -1.96 21.81
N ASP A 8 -10.27 -1.95 21.37
CA ASP A 8 -10.64 -2.53 20.07
C ASP A 8 -10.67 -1.51 18.91
N GLN A 9 -10.31 -0.27 19.19
CA GLN A 9 -10.14 0.73 18.13
C GLN A 9 -8.92 0.34 17.28
N PRO A 10 -9.08 0.15 15.98
CA PRO A 10 -7.94 -0.08 15.11
C PRO A 10 -7.02 1.13 15.21
N TYR A 11 -5.80 0.90 15.67
CA TYR A 11 -4.80 1.96 15.94
C TYR A 11 -4.56 2.89 14.74
N ASN A 12 -4.92 2.44 13.55
CA ASN A 12 -4.79 3.17 12.29
C ASN A 12 -6.16 3.42 11.60
N ALA A 13 -7.26 3.48 12.35
CA ALA A 13 -8.53 3.86 11.75
C ALA A 13 -8.48 5.30 11.22
N LEU A 14 -9.05 5.51 10.05
CA LEU A 14 -9.17 6.86 9.49
C LEU A 14 -10.23 7.64 10.28
N PRO A 15 -9.92 8.85 10.79
CA PRO A 15 -10.93 9.69 11.44
C PRO A 15 -12.10 10.00 10.50
N GLY A 16 -13.32 9.96 11.00
CA GLY A 16 -14.53 10.29 10.25
C GLY A 16 -15.08 9.18 9.35
N VAL A 17 -14.48 7.98 9.40
CA VAL A 17 -15.03 6.79 8.74
C VAL A 17 -16.00 6.09 9.70
N ASP A 18 -17.07 5.53 9.15
CA ASP A 18 -18.03 4.72 9.89
C ASP A 18 -17.29 3.58 10.62
N GLN A 19 -17.49 3.50 11.94
CA GLN A 19 -16.82 2.52 12.80
C GLN A 19 -17.23 1.07 12.49
N ASP A 20 -18.37 0.87 11.84
CA ASP A 20 -18.85 -0.44 11.39
C ASP A 20 -18.14 -0.90 10.11
N LEU A 21 -17.40 -0.01 9.44
CA LEU A 21 -16.63 -0.35 8.26
C LEU A 21 -15.17 -0.63 8.63
N PHE A 22 -14.68 -1.80 8.24
CA PHE A 22 -13.26 -2.10 8.36
C PHE A 22 -12.46 -1.19 7.42
N VAL A 23 -11.67 -0.27 8.00
CA VAL A 23 -10.74 0.60 7.25
C VAL A 23 -9.47 0.79 8.06
N ARG A 24 -8.32 0.49 7.47
CA ARG A 24 -7.00 0.75 8.08
C ARG A 24 -6.06 1.41 7.09
N SER A 25 -5.17 2.23 7.63
CA SER A 25 -4.05 2.81 6.88
C SER A 25 -2.71 2.46 7.53
N ASN A 26 -1.65 2.51 6.73
CA ASN A 26 -0.27 2.33 7.21
C ASN A 26 0.25 3.52 8.01
N ILE A 27 -0.17 4.72 7.64
CA ILE A 27 0.17 6.00 8.30
C ILE A 27 -1.11 6.82 8.47
N PRO A 28 -1.20 7.66 9.51
CA PRO A 28 -2.33 8.57 9.66
C PRO A 28 -2.36 9.60 8.51
N ALA A 29 -3.55 9.97 8.06
CA ALA A 29 -3.72 10.92 6.97
C ALA A 29 -3.02 12.27 7.23
N TRP A 30 -3.00 12.74 8.48
CA TRP A 30 -2.33 13.99 8.86
C TRP A 30 -0.79 13.93 8.75
N ALA A 31 -0.19 12.72 8.71
CA ALA A 31 1.25 12.53 8.51
C ALA A 31 1.63 12.47 7.02
N CYS A 32 0.66 12.53 6.12
CA CYS A 32 0.88 12.52 4.67
C CYS A 32 1.20 13.93 4.16
N VAL A 33 2.39 14.40 4.42
CA VAL A 33 2.84 15.78 4.13
C VAL A 33 3.74 15.87 2.90
N SER A 34 3.95 14.76 2.18
CA SER A 34 4.89 14.69 1.06
C SER A 34 4.20 14.25 -0.22
N ASP A 35 4.55 14.91 -1.32
CA ASP A 35 4.34 14.41 -2.68
C ASP A 35 5.55 13.54 -3.05
N LEU A 36 5.37 12.23 -2.94
CA LEU A 36 6.44 11.25 -3.13
C LEU A 36 6.74 11.10 -4.63
N ALA A 37 7.96 11.42 -5.02
CA ALA A 37 8.41 11.24 -6.40
C ALA A 37 8.15 9.82 -6.90
N ALA A 38 7.76 9.70 -8.17
CA ALA A 38 7.51 8.43 -8.83
C ALA A 38 8.69 7.45 -8.70
N THR A 39 8.38 6.15 -8.69
CA THR A 39 9.40 5.09 -8.58
C THR A 39 10.01 4.68 -9.92
N GLY A 40 9.42 5.11 -11.00
CA GLY A 40 9.77 4.67 -12.35
C GLY A 40 8.76 3.67 -12.91
N THR A 41 8.71 3.57 -14.22
CA THR A 41 7.81 2.68 -14.94
C THR A 41 8.14 1.21 -14.68
N GLY A 42 7.11 0.40 -14.40
CA GLY A 42 7.27 -1.02 -14.15
C GLY A 42 7.98 -1.37 -12.82
N VAL A 43 8.12 -0.42 -11.89
CA VAL A 43 8.67 -0.67 -10.54
C VAL A 43 7.54 -0.58 -9.52
N ALA A 44 7.36 -1.63 -8.74
CA ALA A 44 6.38 -1.62 -7.66
C ALA A 44 6.91 -0.88 -6.43
N ILE A 45 6.06 -0.09 -5.78
CA ILE A 45 6.31 0.46 -4.45
C ILE A 45 5.39 -0.20 -3.45
N GLY A 46 5.96 -0.65 -2.33
CA GLY A 46 5.25 -1.29 -1.24
C GLY A 46 5.45 -0.58 0.08
N THR A 47 4.46 -0.70 0.92
CA THR A 47 4.47 -0.28 2.32
C THR A 47 3.83 -1.36 3.19
N ARG A 48 3.88 -1.20 4.52
CA ARG A 48 3.38 -2.20 5.46
C ARG A 48 2.19 -1.68 6.24
N VAL A 49 1.15 -2.50 6.34
CA VAL A 49 -0.04 -2.27 7.16
C VAL A 49 -0.15 -3.41 8.18
N PHE A 50 -0.38 -3.09 9.44
CA PHE A 50 -0.65 -4.11 10.45
C PHE A 50 -2.08 -4.60 10.31
N LEU A 51 -2.25 -5.89 10.08
CA LEU A 51 -3.56 -6.56 10.00
C LEU A 51 -3.67 -7.63 11.06
N ARG A 52 -4.90 -7.86 11.53
CA ARG A 52 -5.20 -8.86 12.55
C ARG A 52 -5.84 -10.09 11.92
N LYS A 53 -5.66 -11.21 12.57
CA LYS A 53 -6.38 -12.45 12.25
C LYS A 53 -7.90 -12.19 12.24
N GLY A 54 -8.55 -12.59 11.15
CA GLY A 54 -9.98 -12.41 10.94
C GLY A 54 -10.36 -11.15 10.15
N ASP A 55 -9.44 -10.18 9.98
CA ASP A 55 -9.69 -9.04 9.09
C ASP A 55 -10.00 -9.54 7.68
N VAL A 56 -11.03 -9.01 7.04
CA VAL A 56 -11.39 -9.33 5.66
C VAL A 56 -11.09 -8.14 4.78
N ILE A 57 -10.12 -8.29 3.89
CA ILE A 57 -9.67 -7.24 2.98
C ILE A 57 -10.37 -7.43 1.63
N THR A 58 -11.11 -6.44 1.22
CA THR A 58 -11.85 -6.42 -0.06
C THR A 58 -11.30 -5.39 -1.04
N ASN A 59 -10.71 -4.30 -0.53
CA ASN A 59 -10.22 -3.22 -1.38
C ASN A 59 -8.86 -2.71 -0.90
N LEU A 60 -8.10 -2.21 -1.86
CA LEU A 60 -6.87 -1.47 -1.63
C LEU A 60 -6.98 -0.09 -2.24
N SER A 61 -6.44 0.93 -1.55
CA SER A 61 -6.46 2.30 -2.03
C SER A 61 -5.10 2.96 -1.89
N PHE A 62 -4.75 3.74 -2.91
CA PHE A 62 -3.64 4.69 -2.88
C PHE A 62 -4.13 6.04 -3.36
N VAL A 63 -3.39 7.09 -3.04
CA VAL A 63 -3.72 8.47 -3.43
C VAL A 63 -2.55 9.01 -4.26
N SER A 64 -2.85 9.47 -5.48
CA SER A 64 -1.85 10.16 -6.30
C SER A 64 -1.52 11.55 -5.72
N GLY A 65 -0.29 11.97 -5.91
CA GLY A 65 0.15 13.31 -5.59
C GLY A 65 -0.10 14.30 -6.73
N ASN A 66 0.75 15.30 -6.85
CA ASN A 66 0.56 16.42 -7.77
C ASN A 66 0.78 16.07 -9.25
N THR A 67 1.41 14.94 -9.55
CA THR A 67 1.65 14.48 -10.92
C THR A 67 0.67 13.36 -11.28
N ALA A 68 -0.10 13.55 -12.36
CA ALA A 68 -0.97 12.53 -12.93
C ALA A 68 -0.18 11.46 -13.68
N ALA A 69 -0.76 10.27 -13.84
CA ALA A 69 -0.25 9.27 -14.78
C ALA A 69 -0.40 9.72 -16.22
N GLY A 70 0.68 9.63 -17.02
CA GLY A 70 0.68 9.90 -18.46
C GLY A 70 0.73 8.61 -19.25
N THR A 71 -0.24 8.39 -20.14
CA THR A 71 -0.37 7.19 -20.98
C THR A 71 -0.06 5.88 -20.27
N PRO A 72 -0.84 5.53 -19.22
CA PRO A 72 -0.67 4.24 -18.56
C PRO A 72 -1.01 3.11 -19.52
N THR A 73 -0.32 1.98 -19.38
CA THR A 73 -0.61 0.74 -20.13
C THR A 73 -1.05 -0.39 -19.22
N ASN A 74 -0.53 -0.41 -17.99
CA ASN A 74 -0.88 -1.38 -16.95
C ASN A 74 -0.69 -0.74 -15.58
N TRP A 75 -1.58 -0.98 -14.64
CA TRP A 75 -1.40 -0.65 -13.23
C TRP A 75 -2.39 -1.36 -12.34
N TRP A 76 -1.96 -1.66 -11.12
CA TRP A 76 -2.72 -2.45 -10.16
C TRP A 76 -2.30 -2.12 -8.71
N HIS A 77 -3.08 -2.63 -7.77
CA HIS A 77 -2.73 -2.73 -6.36
C HIS A 77 -2.67 -4.20 -5.96
N ALA A 78 -1.82 -4.55 -4.99
CA ALA A 78 -1.66 -5.92 -4.52
C ALA A 78 -1.43 -6.01 -3.02
N LEU A 79 -1.91 -7.09 -2.43
CA LEU A 79 -1.71 -7.47 -1.03
C LEU A 79 -0.80 -8.70 -0.98
N TYR A 80 0.26 -8.59 -0.17
CA TYR A 80 1.17 -9.69 0.11
C TYR A 80 1.19 -9.99 1.60
N ASP A 81 1.54 -11.21 1.94
CA ASP A 81 1.77 -11.60 3.32
C ASP A 81 3.06 -10.95 3.91
N PRO A 82 3.34 -11.12 5.22
CA PRO A 82 4.56 -10.58 5.84
C PRO A 82 5.87 -11.05 5.20
N ASP A 83 5.88 -12.25 4.59
CA ASP A 83 7.04 -12.85 3.94
C ASP A 83 7.21 -12.35 2.50
N GLY A 84 6.18 -11.71 1.95
CA GLY A 84 6.16 -11.14 0.61
C GLY A 84 5.59 -12.07 -0.45
N VAL A 85 4.79 -13.05 -0.06
CA VAL A 85 4.04 -13.92 -0.98
C VAL A 85 2.72 -13.23 -1.33
N LEU A 86 2.37 -13.20 -2.61
CA LEU A 86 1.14 -12.60 -3.11
C LEU A 86 -0.09 -13.32 -2.56
N LEU A 87 -0.98 -12.58 -1.91
CA LEU A 87 -2.27 -13.08 -1.45
C LEU A 87 -3.38 -12.79 -2.48
N ALA A 88 -3.44 -11.54 -2.95
CA ALA A 88 -4.36 -11.13 -4.00
C ALA A 88 -3.91 -9.83 -4.65
N GLN A 89 -4.37 -9.59 -5.87
CA GLN A 89 -4.23 -8.31 -6.57
C GLN A 89 -5.59 -7.82 -7.06
N THR A 90 -5.65 -6.54 -7.40
CA THR A 90 -6.78 -5.95 -8.13
C THR A 90 -6.69 -6.30 -9.61
N ALA A 91 -7.78 -6.14 -10.34
CA ALA A 91 -7.71 -6.22 -11.80
C ALA A 91 -6.70 -5.18 -12.33
N ASP A 92 -6.00 -5.55 -13.40
CA ASP A 92 -5.18 -4.59 -14.16
C ASP A 92 -6.08 -3.49 -14.73
N GLN A 93 -5.75 -2.24 -14.45
CA GLN A 93 -6.51 -1.09 -14.88
C GLN A 93 -6.17 -0.65 -16.32
N LEU A 94 -5.20 -1.30 -16.94
CA LEU A 94 -4.79 -1.05 -18.32
C LEU A 94 -4.50 0.46 -18.56
N THR A 95 -5.20 1.04 -19.52
CA THR A 95 -5.04 2.46 -19.91
C THR A 95 -5.89 3.43 -19.09
N ALA A 96 -6.56 2.96 -18.02
CA ALA A 96 -7.40 3.80 -17.18
C ALA A 96 -6.58 4.92 -16.55
N ALA A 97 -7.05 6.15 -16.70
CA ALA A 97 -6.36 7.33 -16.20
C ALA A 97 -6.31 7.38 -14.66
N TRP A 98 -5.19 7.83 -14.12
CA TRP A 98 -5.07 8.19 -12.72
C TRP A 98 -4.65 9.66 -12.61
N ALA A 99 -5.64 10.53 -12.42
CA ALA A 99 -5.44 11.96 -12.31
C ALA A 99 -4.63 12.34 -11.05
N ALA A 100 -4.03 13.51 -11.04
CA ALA A 100 -3.36 14.04 -9.86
C ALA A 100 -4.35 14.26 -8.70
N ASN A 101 -3.85 14.17 -7.47
CA ASN A 101 -4.60 14.41 -6.23
C ASN A 101 -5.91 13.59 -6.15
N THR A 102 -5.85 12.34 -6.60
CA THR A 102 -7.03 11.47 -6.70
C THR A 102 -6.78 10.13 -6.00
N ALA A 103 -7.71 9.75 -5.12
CA ALA A 103 -7.72 8.42 -4.53
C ALA A 103 -8.21 7.38 -5.54
N LYS A 104 -7.56 6.23 -5.58
CA LYS A 104 -8.00 5.04 -6.33
C LYS A 104 -8.21 3.89 -5.37
N LYS A 105 -9.49 3.61 -5.10
CA LYS A 105 -9.95 2.44 -4.36
C LYS A 105 -10.31 1.35 -5.37
N LEU A 106 -9.58 0.24 -5.34
CA LEU A 106 -9.78 -0.89 -6.25
C LEU A 106 -10.11 -2.13 -5.46
N ALA A 107 -11.09 -2.90 -5.94
CA ALA A 107 -11.44 -4.18 -5.35
C ALA A 107 -10.36 -5.23 -5.65
N LEU A 108 -10.03 -6.05 -4.67
CA LEU A 108 -9.25 -7.27 -4.89
C LEU A 108 -10.04 -8.23 -5.78
N ALA A 109 -9.36 -8.97 -6.64
CA ALA A 109 -9.99 -10.01 -7.46
C ALA A 109 -10.71 -11.07 -6.60
N THR A 110 -10.16 -11.35 -5.42
CA THR A 110 -10.75 -12.21 -4.40
C THR A 110 -10.51 -11.58 -3.03
N PRO A 111 -11.54 -11.43 -2.17
CA PRO A 111 -11.36 -10.99 -0.79
C PRO A 111 -10.38 -11.90 -0.04
N VAL A 112 -9.57 -11.30 0.83
CA VAL A 112 -8.56 -12.01 1.62
C VAL A 112 -8.93 -11.95 3.09
N THR A 113 -9.17 -13.11 3.72
CA THR A 113 -9.28 -13.22 5.18
C THR A 113 -7.89 -13.42 5.77
N ILE A 114 -7.49 -12.52 6.67
CA ILE A 114 -6.18 -12.56 7.32
C ILE A 114 -6.12 -13.73 8.30
N SER A 115 -5.11 -14.59 8.13
CA SER A 115 -4.97 -15.83 8.91
C SER A 115 -4.20 -15.66 10.22
N LYS A 116 -3.34 -14.64 10.33
CA LYS A 116 -2.51 -14.34 11.52
C LYS A 116 -2.25 -12.85 11.62
N ASP A 117 -2.04 -12.35 12.84
CA ASP A 117 -1.60 -10.97 13.08
C ASP A 117 -0.24 -10.72 12.44
N GLY A 118 -0.05 -9.57 11.81
CA GLY A 118 1.25 -9.26 11.21
C GLY A 118 1.29 -8.01 10.35
N TRP A 119 2.49 -7.67 9.88
CA TRP A 119 2.76 -6.56 8.98
C TRP A 119 2.68 -7.02 7.52
N TYR A 120 1.49 -6.92 6.95
CA TYR A 120 1.21 -7.25 5.55
C TYR A 120 1.73 -6.15 4.63
N ILE A 121 2.06 -6.52 3.40
CA ILE A 121 2.58 -5.59 2.41
C ILE A 121 1.44 -5.19 1.47
N VAL A 122 1.22 -3.89 1.33
CA VAL A 122 0.34 -3.31 0.32
C VAL A 122 1.20 -2.59 -0.69
N ALA A 123 1.02 -2.91 -1.97
CA ALA A 123 1.85 -2.40 -3.04
C ALA A 123 1.02 -1.90 -4.23
N THR A 124 1.62 -0.99 -4.99
CA THR A 124 1.11 -0.54 -6.29
C THR A 124 2.24 -0.49 -7.30
N ALA A 125 1.93 -0.74 -8.55
CA ALA A 125 2.85 -0.58 -9.67
C ALA A 125 2.12 0.02 -10.86
N MET A 126 2.87 0.71 -11.71
CA MET A 126 2.36 1.26 -12.95
C MET A 126 3.42 1.19 -14.05
N THR A 127 2.98 0.84 -15.25
CA THR A 127 3.73 1.02 -16.50
C THR A 127 3.09 2.15 -17.28
N ALA A 128 3.81 3.24 -17.47
CA ALA A 128 3.33 4.47 -18.09
C ALA A 128 4.48 5.29 -18.66
N THR A 129 4.21 6.23 -19.55
CA THR A 129 5.24 7.21 -20.01
C THR A 129 5.59 8.18 -18.87
N THR A 130 4.60 8.54 -18.03
CA THR A 130 4.80 9.28 -16.79
C THR A 130 4.10 8.52 -15.67
N VAL A 131 4.86 8.04 -14.70
CA VAL A 131 4.29 7.42 -13.50
C VAL A 131 3.85 8.52 -12.55
N GLN A 132 2.64 8.39 -11.98
CA GLN A 132 2.12 9.35 -11.02
C GLN A 132 2.99 9.44 -9.76
N THR A 133 3.01 10.60 -9.13
CA THR A 133 3.48 10.74 -7.75
C THR A 133 2.43 10.18 -6.78
N LEU A 134 2.82 9.88 -5.55
CA LEU A 134 1.91 9.38 -4.52
C LEU A 134 1.95 10.28 -3.29
N ILE A 135 0.80 10.46 -2.64
CA ILE A 135 0.74 11.13 -1.34
C ILE A 135 1.25 10.18 -0.26
N GLY A 136 2.05 10.70 0.66
CA GLY A 136 2.56 9.93 1.79
C GLY A 136 3.53 10.70 2.66
N ASN A 137 4.51 10.00 3.20
CA ASN A 137 5.58 10.57 3.99
C ASN A 137 6.95 10.15 3.45
N ALA A 138 7.92 11.05 3.48
CA ALA A 138 9.31 10.77 3.12
C ALA A 138 10.14 10.57 4.40
N PRO A 139 10.21 9.35 4.96
CA PRO A 139 10.93 9.10 6.20
C PRO A 139 12.45 9.27 6.01
N ILE A 140 13.11 9.86 6.99
CA ILE A 140 14.56 10.02 6.99
C ILE A 140 15.26 8.68 7.21
N VAL A 141 14.70 7.84 8.11
CA VAL A 141 15.23 6.51 8.42
C VAL A 141 14.61 5.51 7.47
N THR A 142 15.39 4.99 6.55
CA THR A 142 14.93 4.06 5.51
C THR A 142 15.52 2.67 5.62
N ALA A 143 16.72 2.52 6.21
CA ALA A 143 17.40 1.25 6.29
C ALA A 143 16.74 0.30 7.30
N SER A 144 16.62 -0.98 6.94
CA SER A 144 16.23 -2.03 7.87
C SER A 144 17.23 -2.10 9.04
N GLY A 145 16.73 -2.18 10.26
CA GLY A 145 17.55 -2.20 11.45
C GLY A 145 18.11 -0.86 11.92
N ALA A 146 17.83 0.26 11.21
CA ALA A 146 18.40 1.56 11.54
C ALA A 146 17.90 2.14 12.88
N VAL A 147 16.71 1.79 13.31
CA VAL A 147 16.14 2.22 14.61
C VAL A 147 16.49 1.22 15.70
N HIS A 148 16.31 -0.06 15.41
CA HIS A 148 16.73 -1.18 16.26
C HIS A 148 16.87 -2.44 15.41
N THR A 149 17.58 -3.46 15.93
CA THR A 149 17.74 -4.74 15.25
C THR A 149 16.37 -5.34 14.89
N GLY A 150 16.18 -5.71 13.63
CA GLY A 150 14.94 -6.30 13.13
C GLY A 150 13.87 -5.28 12.71
N SER A 151 14.11 -3.96 12.83
CA SER A 151 13.17 -2.97 12.27
C SER A 151 13.06 -3.13 10.74
N LEU A 152 11.85 -2.98 10.22
CA LEU A 152 11.55 -3.12 8.79
C LEU A 152 11.42 -1.74 8.15
N PRO A 153 11.84 -1.58 6.87
CA PRO A 153 11.64 -0.32 6.17
C PRO A 153 10.14 -0.02 6.02
N LEU A 154 9.77 1.26 6.21
CA LEU A 154 8.39 1.72 6.04
C LEU A 154 7.96 1.72 4.57
N GLY A 155 8.89 1.99 3.65
CA GLY A 155 8.65 1.93 2.23
C GLY A 155 9.81 1.27 1.50
N PHE A 156 9.50 0.55 0.44
CA PHE A 156 10.48 -0.16 -0.38
C PHE A 156 9.97 -0.34 -1.80
N THR A 157 10.89 -0.54 -2.72
CA THR A 157 10.59 -0.91 -4.11
C THR A 157 10.98 -2.37 -4.36
N PHE A 158 10.33 -2.99 -5.33
CA PHE A 158 10.64 -4.33 -5.80
C PHE A 158 10.17 -4.54 -7.24
N GLY A 159 10.68 -5.58 -7.86
CA GLY A 159 10.39 -5.88 -9.26
C GLY A 159 10.99 -4.87 -10.24
N SER A 160 11.09 -5.27 -11.48
CA SER A 160 11.46 -4.43 -12.62
C SER A 160 10.67 -4.91 -13.83
N ALA A 161 10.25 -3.99 -14.68
CA ALA A 161 9.40 -4.28 -15.84
C ALA A 161 8.08 -5.03 -15.46
N VAL A 162 7.51 -4.71 -14.30
CA VAL A 162 6.24 -5.26 -13.86
C VAL A 162 5.12 -4.70 -14.73
N ALA A 163 4.34 -5.57 -15.36
CA ALA A 163 3.20 -5.22 -16.21
C ALA A 163 1.86 -5.42 -15.47
N GLY A 164 0.85 -5.95 -16.12
CA GLY A 164 -0.52 -6.10 -15.59
C GLY A 164 -0.71 -7.17 -14.51
N VAL A 165 0.33 -7.94 -14.18
CA VAL A 165 0.26 -8.99 -13.16
C VAL A 165 1.28 -8.72 -12.06
N ALA A 166 0.80 -8.75 -10.82
CA ALA A 166 1.66 -8.62 -9.65
C ALA A 166 2.60 -9.84 -9.51
N PRO A 167 3.89 -9.65 -9.21
CA PRO A 167 4.81 -10.78 -8.98
C PRO A 167 4.29 -11.72 -7.87
N ALA A 168 4.45 -13.02 -8.05
CA ALA A 168 4.04 -14.01 -7.04
C ALA A 168 4.74 -13.82 -5.69
N THR A 169 5.93 -13.20 -5.71
CA THR A 169 6.66 -12.78 -4.51
C THR A 169 7.27 -11.40 -4.72
N THR A 170 7.46 -10.66 -3.63
CA THR A 170 8.16 -9.36 -3.71
C THR A 170 9.65 -9.54 -4.01
N GLY A 171 10.22 -10.73 -3.82
CA GLY A 171 11.65 -10.96 -4.01
C GLY A 171 12.52 -9.99 -3.19
N THR A 172 13.62 -9.54 -3.78
CA THR A 172 14.51 -8.54 -3.15
C THR A 172 13.81 -7.20 -3.06
N ARG A 173 13.79 -6.63 -1.86
CA ARG A 173 13.19 -5.33 -1.53
C ARG A 173 14.28 -4.29 -1.31
N THR A 174 14.20 -3.17 -1.99
CA THR A 174 15.11 -2.03 -1.80
C THR A 174 14.40 -0.95 -0.99
N ALA A 175 14.89 -0.67 0.20
CA ALA A 175 14.35 0.38 1.06
C ALA A 175 14.47 1.76 0.38
N VAL A 176 13.43 2.58 0.50
CA VAL A 176 13.38 3.93 -0.08
C VAL A 176 12.79 4.92 0.92
N ALA A 177 13.19 6.19 0.78
CA ALA A 177 12.63 7.30 1.57
C ALA A 177 11.24 7.70 1.04
N LYS A 178 10.36 6.72 0.86
CA LYS A 178 9.00 6.89 0.33
C LYS A 178 8.07 5.92 1.03
N CYS A 179 7.19 6.44 1.87
CA CYS A 179 6.13 5.66 2.52
C CYS A 179 4.78 6.18 1.99
N PRO A 180 4.24 5.60 0.91
CA PRO A 180 2.95 6.03 0.37
C PRO A 180 1.83 5.72 1.35
N LEU A 181 0.79 6.58 1.37
CA LEU A 181 -0.45 6.29 2.07
C LEU A 181 -1.13 5.11 1.37
N ALA A 182 -1.24 4.01 2.07
CA ALA A 182 -1.99 2.84 1.66
C ALA A 182 -3.16 2.61 2.60
N ILE A 183 -4.33 2.37 2.06
CA ILE A 183 -5.57 2.13 2.82
C ILE A 183 -6.11 0.77 2.40
N VAL A 184 -6.50 -0.03 3.37
CA VAL A 184 -7.17 -1.33 3.19
C VAL A 184 -8.57 -1.29 3.79
N SER A 185 -9.53 -1.93 3.13
CA SER A 185 -10.92 -2.00 3.60
C SER A 185 -11.60 -3.28 3.12
#